data_5c2c0997694db003472523964c3127f5
#
_entry.id   5c2c0997694db003472523964c3127f5
#
_cell.length_a   1.000
_cell.length_b   1.000
_cell.length_c   1.000
_cell.angle_alpha   90.00
_cell.angle_beta   90.00
_cell.angle_gamma   90.00
#
_symmetry.space_group_name_H-M   'P 1'
#
loop_
_entity.id
_entity.type
_entity.pdbx_description
1 polymer ?
#
loop_
_entity_poly.entity_id
_entity_poly.type
_entity_poly.pdbx_seq_one_letter_code
_entity_poly.pdbx_strand_id
1 'polypeptide(L)'
;GAGPTLLNPSGTSSTSGDVTTWTLTAATPVEGVSVDSWSAQLKEDPFVTNNIVVTNTTAFTQTFVATVLLPIPAFAYDEVISSSIGVTTTDSNGNNVLSFANSGVIPIYQGTVNGSTILSLNPPGLPLTTASCTVPFPGCTATSATGVASLAVTPGVATSIGITLSFTLSAGDSAGITSRFEIVPEPSLGLLLLSGLFAAIALRR
;
A
#
# COMPACT_ATOMS: atom_id res chain seq x y z
N GLY A 1 -27.15 -3.66 -8.94
CA GLY A 1 -26.19 -3.00 -8.09
C GLY A 1 -25.75 -1.69 -8.72
N ALA A 2 -25.53 -0.65 -7.95
CA ALA A 2 -24.92 0.58 -8.43
C ALA A 2 -23.51 0.24 -8.95
N GLY A 3 -23.09 0.87 -10.05
CA GLY A 3 -21.73 0.72 -10.57
C GLY A 3 -20.68 1.30 -9.59
N PRO A 4 -19.38 1.07 -9.83
CA PRO A 4 -18.34 1.61 -8.97
C PRO A 4 -18.42 3.14 -8.97
N THR A 5 -18.44 3.74 -7.78
CA THR A 5 -18.33 5.19 -7.62
C THR A 5 -16.86 5.56 -7.55
N LEU A 6 -16.41 6.40 -8.48
CA LEU A 6 -15.04 6.91 -8.48
C LEU A 6 -14.96 8.12 -7.55
N LEU A 7 -14.09 8.03 -6.56
CA LEU A 7 -13.77 9.10 -5.62
C LEU A 7 -12.42 9.71 -6.02
N ASN A 8 -12.40 11.03 -6.16
CA ASN A 8 -11.16 11.80 -6.32
C ASN A 8 -11.02 12.77 -5.13
N PRO A 9 -10.47 12.31 -4.00
CA PRO A 9 -10.45 13.09 -2.77
C PRO A 9 -9.51 14.30 -2.89
N SER A 10 -9.91 15.42 -2.30
CA SER A 10 -9.08 16.62 -2.21
C SER A 10 -8.08 16.51 -1.07
N GLY A 11 -6.84 16.87 -1.32
CA GLY A 11 -5.77 16.86 -0.34
C GLY A 11 -4.80 18.01 -0.51
N THR A 12 -3.90 18.14 0.45
CA THR A 12 -2.78 19.09 0.44
C THR A 12 -1.47 18.34 0.34
N SER A 13 -0.50 18.91 -0.35
CA SER A 13 0.85 18.37 -0.44
C SER A 13 1.84 19.28 0.27
N SER A 14 2.79 18.68 0.97
CA SER A 14 3.95 19.36 1.55
C SER A 14 5.21 18.57 1.22
N THR A 15 6.31 19.29 0.94
CA THR A 15 7.59 18.66 0.61
C THR A 15 8.61 19.02 1.68
N SER A 16 9.32 18.02 2.19
CA SER A 16 10.44 18.17 3.12
C SER A 16 11.63 17.33 2.62
N GLY A 17 12.70 18.01 2.22
CA GLY A 17 13.79 17.36 1.49
C GLY A 17 13.32 16.82 0.15
N ASP A 18 13.51 15.54 -0.07
CA ASP A 18 13.11 14.79 -1.29
C ASP A 18 11.81 13.99 -1.13
N VAL A 19 11.12 14.15 0.02
CA VAL A 19 9.87 13.47 0.31
C VAL A 19 8.70 14.44 0.18
N THR A 20 7.75 14.11 -0.68
CA THR A 20 6.45 14.79 -0.77
C THR A 20 5.42 13.98 0.00
N THR A 21 4.76 14.63 0.95
CA THR A 21 3.63 14.05 1.69
C THR A 21 2.34 14.68 1.19
N TRP A 22 1.43 13.84 0.70
CA TRP A 22 0.06 14.22 0.42
C TRP A 22 -0.83 13.79 1.57
N THR A 23 -1.77 14.65 1.96
CA THR A 23 -2.71 14.37 3.05
C THR A 23 -4.11 14.82 2.68
N LEU A 24 -5.10 13.97 2.92
CA LEU A 24 -6.52 14.29 2.75
C LEU A 24 -6.90 15.49 3.60
N THR A 25 -7.56 16.49 3.01
CA THR A 25 -7.91 17.73 3.71
C THR A 25 -9.05 17.54 4.72
N ALA A 26 -10.01 16.69 4.40
CA ALA A 26 -11.14 16.36 5.28
C ALA A 26 -11.70 15.00 4.93
N ALA A 27 -12.29 14.34 5.91
CA ALA A 27 -13.02 13.09 5.68
C ALA A 27 -14.01 13.27 4.53
N THR A 28 -14.00 12.34 3.60
CA THR A 28 -14.82 12.41 2.37
C THR A 28 -15.88 11.32 2.42
N PRO A 29 -17.11 11.65 2.86
CA PRO A 29 -18.22 10.73 2.76
C PRO A 29 -18.68 10.63 1.30
N VAL A 30 -18.80 9.41 0.82
CA VAL A 30 -19.43 9.05 -0.45
C VAL A 30 -20.49 8.02 -0.16
N GLU A 31 -21.50 7.95 -1.00
CA GLU A 31 -22.66 7.10 -0.80
C GLU A 31 -22.26 5.68 -0.33
N GLY A 32 -22.43 5.43 0.98
CA GLY A 32 -22.10 4.17 1.63
C GLY A 32 -20.66 3.95 2.10
N VAL A 33 -19.77 4.95 1.98
CA VAL A 33 -18.36 4.87 2.35
C VAL A 33 -17.89 6.19 2.94
N SER A 34 -17.04 6.14 3.96
CA SER A 34 -16.25 7.28 4.41
C SER A 34 -14.76 6.98 4.25
N VAL A 35 -14.02 7.88 3.63
CA VAL A 35 -12.57 7.92 3.74
C VAL A 35 -12.25 8.88 4.89
N ASP A 36 -11.93 8.33 6.05
CA ASP A 36 -11.81 9.10 7.30
C ASP A 36 -10.46 9.83 7.37
N SER A 37 -9.42 9.18 6.89
CA SER A 37 -8.10 9.77 6.69
C SER A 37 -7.36 9.10 5.55
N TRP A 38 -6.50 9.84 4.87
CA TRP A 38 -5.62 9.30 3.86
C TRP A 38 -4.35 10.15 3.75
N SER A 39 -3.20 9.52 3.83
CA SER A 39 -1.91 10.15 3.57
C SER A 39 -1.03 9.22 2.74
N ALA A 40 -0.24 9.82 1.85
CA ALA A 40 0.75 9.11 1.05
C ALA A 40 2.08 9.88 1.12
N GLN A 41 3.17 9.17 1.26
CA GLN A 41 4.51 9.71 1.10
C GLN A 41 5.11 9.19 -0.19
N LEU A 42 5.68 10.09 -0.93
CA LEU A 42 6.18 9.89 -2.28
C LEU A 42 7.62 10.41 -2.33
N LYS A 43 8.53 9.60 -2.82
CA LYS A 43 9.93 9.96 -3.00
C LYS A 43 10.42 9.48 -4.36
N GLU A 44 11.14 10.32 -5.08
CA GLU A 44 11.67 9.97 -6.41
C GLU A 44 12.84 8.98 -6.38
N ASP A 45 13.51 8.81 -5.22
CA ASP A 45 14.45 7.73 -4.94
C ASP A 45 13.60 6.56 -4.37
N PRO A 46 13.10 5.59 -5.24
CA PRO A 46 11.66 5.60 -5.39
C PRO A 46 10.93 4.78 -4.33
N PHE A 47 10.19 5.43 -3.48
CA PHE A 47 9.19 4.76 -2.66
C PHE A 47 7.82 5.46 -2.68
N VAL A 48 6.80 4.66 -2.46
CA VAL A 48 5.43 5.09 -2.18
C VAL A 48 5.01 4.45 -0.86
N THR A 49 4.56 5.26 0.10
CA THR A 49 3.81 4.76 1.24
C THR A 49 2.35 5.19 1.12
N ASN A 50 1.47 4.42 1.72
CA ASN A 50 0.05 4.74 1.76
C ASN A 50 -0.49 4.36 3.14
N ASN A 51 -1.19 5.30 3.76
CA ASN A 51 -1.87 5.12 5.04
C ASN A 51 -3.29 5.64 4.89
N ILE A 52 -4.27 4.75 4.89
CA ILE A 52 -5.68 5.07 4.66
C ILE A 52 -6.55 4.45 5.75
N VAL A 53 -7.53 5.21 6.22
CA VAL A 53 -8.59 4.72 7.09
C VAL A 53 -9.92 4.90 6.37
N VAL A 54 -10.67 3.81 6.26
CA VAL A 54 -11.98 3.81 5.62
C VAL A 54 -13.01 3.18 6.54
N THR A 55 -14.25 3.67 6.45
CA THR A 55 -15.42 3.12 7.13
C THR A 55 -16.49 2.77 6.10
N ASN A 56 -17.00 1.55 6.20
CA ASN A 56 -18.20 1.13 5.47
C ASN A 56 -19.43 1.59 6.22
N THR A 57 -20.12 2.60 5.71
CA THR A 57 -21.30 3.18 6.36
C THR A 57 -22.62 2.51 5.92
N THR A 58 -22.54 1.44 5.13
CA THR A 58 -23.73 0.70 4.66
C THR A 58 -24.09 -0.47 5.57
N ALA A 59 -25.25 -1.03 5.34
CA ALA A 59 -25.72 -2.28 5.97
C ALA A 59 -25.21 -3.55 5.25
N PHE A 60 -24.31 -3.43 4.26
CA PHE A 60 -23.84 -4.53 3.43
C PHE A 60 -22.32 -4.47 3.31
N THR A 61 -21.68 -5.62 3.06
CA THR A 61 -20.26 -5.67 2.69
C THR A 61 -20.02 -4.84 1.43
N GLN A 62 -19.00 -4.00 1.47
CA GLN A 62 -18.57 -3.15 0.37
C GLN A 62 -17.19 -3.52 -0.14
N THR A 63 -16.95 -3.29 -1.42
CA THR A 63 -15.64 -3.44 -2.05
C THR A 63 -15.01 -2.07 -2.24
N PHE A 64 -13.75 -1.96 -1.84
CA PHE A 64 -12.93 -0.76 -1.94
C PHE A 64 -11.77 -1.00 -2.89
N VAL A 65 -11.44 0.01 -3.68
CA VAL A 65 -10.21 0.07 -4.45
C VAL A 65 -9.56 1.43 -4.20
N ALA A 66 -8.32 1.44 -3.71
CA ALA A 66 -7.55 2.66 -3.50
C ALA A 66 -6.23 2.56 -4.27
N THR A 67 -5.89 3.59 -5.05
CA THR A 67 -4.65 3.62 -5.83
C THR A 67 -3.87 4.89 -5.51
N VAL A 68 -2.57 4.71 -5.25
CA VAL A 68 -1.57 5.77 -5.17
C VAL A 68 -0.55 5.54 -6.28
N LEU A 69 -0.33 6.55 -7.10
CA LEU A 69 0.61 6.49 -8.22
C LEU A 69 1.62 7.63 -8.08
N LEU A 70 2.90 7.31 -8.19
CA LEU A 70 4.01 8.24 -8.27
C LEU A 70 4.58 8.21 -9.68
N PRO A 71 4.38 9.26 -10.50
CA PRO A 71 5.15 9.45 -11.72
C PRO A 71 6.61 9.72 -11.36
N ILE A 72 7.54 9.02 -12.01
CA ILE A 72 8.98 9.19 -11.79
C ILE A 72 9.75 9.17 -13.10
N PRO A 73 10.91 9.85 -13.16
CA PRO A 73 11.81 9.77 -14.31
C PRO A 73 12.25 8.32 -14.56
N ALA A 74 12.51 8.00 -15.83
CA ALA A 74 13.03 6.69 -16.18
C ALA A 74 14.43 6.47 -15.60
N PHE A 75 14.65 5.31 -15.01
CA PHE A 75 15.98 4.86 -14.63
C PHE A 75 16.15 3.36 -14.96
N ALA A 76 17.36 3.01 -15.37
CA ALA A 76 17.70 1.68 -15.86
C ALA A 76 18.78 1.08 -14.96
N TYR A 77 18.36 0.34 -13.95
CA TYR A 77 19.25 -0.48 -13.12
C TYR A 77 18.53 -1.79 -12.79
N ASP A 78 19.30 -2.81 -12.44
CA ASP A 78 18.76 -3.97 -11.76
C ASP A 78 18.28 -3.50 -10.39
N GLU A 79 17.03 -3.80 -10.03
CA GLU A 79 16.34 -3.21 -8.90
C GLU A 79 15.82 -4.29 -7.98
N VAL A 80 15.84 -4.01 -6.70
CA VAL A 80 15.23 -4.84 -5.66
C VAL A 80 13.97 -4.16 -5.16
N ILE A 81 12.86 -4.87 -5.24
CA ILE A 81 11.58 -4.40 -4.72
C ILE A 81 11.40 -4.84 -3.27
N SER A 82 10.98 -3.90 -2.44
CA SER A 82 10.48 -4.16 -1.10
C SER A 82 9.03 -3.70 -0.99
N SER A 83 8.18 -4.55 -0.40
CA SER A 83 6.76 -4.25 -0.22
C SER A 83 6.27 -4.74 1.12
N SER A 84 5.32 -4.02 1.70
CA SER A 84 4.64 -4.43 2.91
C SER A 84 3.21 -3.90 2.97
N ILE A 85 2.36 -4.62 3.68
CA ILE A 85 1.01 -4.19 4.06
C ILE A 85 0.74 -4.59 5.50
N GLY A 86 0.17 -3.65 6.27
CA GLY A 86 -0.40 -3.88 7.58
C GLY A 86 -1.85 -3.43 7.58
N VAL A 87 -2.73 -4.21 8.19
CA VAL A 87 -4.17 -3.92 8.27
C VAL A 87 -4.61 -4.05 9.72
N THR A 88 -5.37 -3.06 10.18
CA THR A 88 -6.11 -3.10 11.44
C THR A 88 -7.57 -2.85 11.12
N THR A 89 -8.43 -3.77 11.52
CA THR A 89 -9.88 -3.65 11.34
C THR A 89 -10.58 -3.53 12.69
N THR A 90 -11.67 -2.81 12.72
CA THR A 90 -12.47 -2.58 13.93
C THR A 90 -13.94 -2.78 13.63
N ASP A 91 -14.61 -3.59 14.45
CA ASP A 91 -16.07 -3.70 14.48
C ASP A 91 -16.61 -2.40 15.11
N SER A 92 -16.99 -1.45 14.26
CA SER A 92 -17.38 -0.11 14.68
C SER A 92 -18.87 -0.01 14.99
N ASN A 93 -19.67 -0.96 14.55
CA ASN A 93 -21.10 -1.00 14.80
C ASN A 93 -21.53 -1.97 15.94
N GLY A 94 -20.59 -2.77 16.44
CA GLY A 94 -20.81 -3.69 17.56
C GLY A 94 -21.73 -4.87 17.23
N ASN A 95 -21.83 -5.27 15.96
CA ASN A 95 -22.65 -6.40 15.53
C ASN A 95 -21.98 -7.76 15.70
N ASN A 96 -20.74 -7.78 16.20
CA ASN A 96 -19.87 -8.95 16.37
C ASN A 96 -19.50 -9.65 15.04
N VAL A 97 -19.60 -8.98 13.92
CA VAL A 97 -19.19 -9.47 12.61
C VAL A 97 -18.14 -8.52 12.05
N LEU A 98 -16.90 -9.00 11.96
CA LEU A 98 -15.80 -8.25 11.38
C LEU A 98 -15.16 -9.08 10.28
N SER A 99 -15.17 -8.58 9.07
CA SER A 99 -14.54 -9.24 7.93
C SER A 99 -13.81 -8.23 7.05
N PHE A 100 -12.54 -8.48 6.86
CA PHE A 100 -11.71 -7.81 5.88
C PHE A 100 -11.09 -8.88 4.99
N ALA A 101 -11.41 -8.87 3.73
CA ALA A 101 -11.03 -9.93 2.81
C ALA A 101 -10.66 -9.37 1.43
N ASN A 102 -10.07 -10.23 0.64
CA ASN A 102 -9.91 -10.02 -0.78
C ASN A 102 -11.28 -9.90 -1.48
N SER A 103 -11.34 -9.08 -2.53
CA SER A 103 -12.56 -8.91 -3.35
C SER A 103 -12.95 -10.16 -4.16
N GLY A 104 -12.20 -11.25 -4.04
CA GLY A 104 -12.43 -12.51 -4.74
C GLY A 104 -11.74 -12.63 -6.10
N VAL A 105 -11.32 -11.52 -6.69
CA VAL A 105 -10.73 -11.49 -8.05
C VAL A 105 -9.30 -10.94 -8.04
N ILE A 106 -9.04 -9.91 -7.22
CA ILE A 106 -7.79 -9.16 -7.21
C ILE A 106 -7.11 -9.35 -5.85
N PRO A 107 -5.77 -9.48 -5.77
CA PRO A 107 -5.03 -9.45 -4.51
C PRO A 107 -5.33 -8.17 -3.70
N ILE A 108 -5.26 -8.27 -2.37
CA ILE A 108 -5.51 -7.09 -1.52
C ILE A 108 -4.50 -5.98 -1.81
N TYR A 109 -3.25 -6.36 -2.04
CA TYR A 109 -2.18 -5.42 -2.36
C TYR A 109 -1.53 -5.78 -3.70
N GLN A 110 -1.34 -4.77 -4.53
CA GLN A 110 -0.59 -4.86 -5.77
C GLN A 110 0.41 -3.71 -5.84
N GLY A 111 1.70 -4.04 -5.98
CA GLY A 111 2.76 -3.12 -6.34
C GLY A 111 2.87 -3.04 -7.87
N THR A 112 2.87 -1.83 -8.40
CA THR A 112 2.91 -1.60 -9.85
C THR A 112 4.14 -0.82 -10.28
N VAL A 113 4.69 -1.20 -11.44
CA VAL A 113 5.75 -0.48 -12.16
C VAL A 113 5.28 -0.27 -13.57
N ASN A 114 5.38 0.96 -14.08
CA ASN A 114 4.94 1.34 -15.42
C ASN A 114 3.49 0.95 -15.74
N GLY A 115 2.61 0.99 -14.71
CA GLY A 115 1.21 0.58 -14.82
C GLY A 115 0.96 -0.92 -14.82
N SER A 116 1.99 -1.76 -14.76
CA SER A 116 1.87 -3.22 -14.68
C SER A 116 2.06 -3.71 -13.26
N THR A 117 1.21 -4.62 -12.80
CA THR A 117 1.39 -5.29 -11.51
C THR A 117 2.59 -6.22 -11.59
N ILE A 118 3.57 -6.00 -10.72
CA ILE A 118 4.79 -6.80 -10.65
C ILE A 118 4.90 -7.62 -9.37
N LEU A 119 4.15 -7.22 -8.34
CA LEU A 119 4.12 -7.89 -7.06
C LEU A 119 2.71 -7.84 -6.47
N SER A 120 2.31 -8.94 -5.84
CA SER A 120 1.02 -9.05 -5.16
C SER A 120 1.19 -9.67 -3.79
N LEU A 121 0.54 -9.09 -2.78
CA LEU A 121 0.42 -9.66 -1.44
C LEU A 121 -1.04 -10.01 -1.17
N ASN A 122 -1.26 -11.08 -0.43
CA ASN A 122 -2.57 -11.59 -0.06
C ASN A 122 -3.45 -11.89 -1.28
N PRO A 123 -3.11 -12.98 -1.99
CA PRO A 123 -3.83 -13.41 -3.18
C PRO A 123 -5.28 -13.79 -2.88
N PRO A 124 -6.13 -13.91 -3.91
CA PRO A 124 -7.53 -14.32 -3.79
C PRO A 124 -7.72 -15.60 -2.96
N GLY A 125 -8.77 -15.64 -2.13
CA GLY A 125 -9.13 -16.80 -1.34
C GLY A 125 -8.52 -16.88 0.06
N LEU A 126 -7.65 -15.94 0.43
CA LEU A 126 -7.12 -15.83 1.79
C LEU A 126 -7.73 -14.61 2.49
N PRO A 127 -8.60 -14.77 3.49
CA PRO A 127 -9.03 -13.66 4.33
C PRO A 127 -7.82 -13.16 5.12
N LEU A 128 -7.59 -11.84 5.14
CA LEU A 128 -6.56 -11.25 5.99
C LEU A 128 -6.95 -11.29 7.46
N THR A 129 -8.21 -10.97 7.71
CA THR A 129 -8.79 -11.07 9.03
C THR A 129 -10.27 -11.46 8.90
N THR A 130 -10.65 -12.50 9.61
CA THR A 130 -12.04 -12.80 9.93
C THR A 130 -12.05 -13.07 11.43
N ALA A 131 -12.60 -12.15 12.19
CA ALA A 131 -12.76 -12.33 13.62
C ALA A 131 -14.25 -12.48 13.93
N SER A 132 -14.60 -13.55 14.61
CA SER A 132 -15.87 -13.62 15.33
C SER A 132 -15.67 -12.90 16.62
N CYS A 133 -16.24 -11.73 16.74
CA CYS A 133 -16.10 -10.88 17.92
C CYS A 133 -17.06 -11.34 18.98
N THR A 134 -16.56 -11.86 20.08
CA THR A 134 -17.36 -12.33 21.23
C THR A 134 -17.40 -11.34 22.38
N VAL A 135 -16.89 -10.13 22.19
CA VAL A 135 -16.77 -9.10 23.25
C VAL A 135 -17.77 -7.98 22.99
N PRO A 136 -18.58 -7.59 23.99
CA PRO A 136 -19.47 -6.44 23.83
C PRO A 136 -18.68 -5.14 23.62
N PHE A 137 -19.26 -4.26 22.79
CA PHE A 137 -18.73 -2.92 22.40
C PHE A 137 -17.95 -2.19 23.52
N PRO A 138 -16.83 -1.50 23.25
CA PRO A 138 -16.36 -1.10 21.93
C PRO A 138 -15.36 -2.09 21.29
N GLY A 139 -15.83 -2.69 20.21
CA GLY A 139 -15.03 -3.15 19.10
C GLY A 139 -14.00 -4.25 19.31
N CYS A 140 -14.23 -5.32 18.61
CA CYS A 140 -13.20 -6.28 18.23
C CYS A 140 -12.23 -5.63 17.24
N THR A 141 -10.95 -5.84 17.44
CA THR A 141 -9.91 -5.38 16.53
C THR A 141 -9.10 -6.58 16.07
N ALA A 142 -8.86 -6.68 14.77
CA ALA A 142 -7.97 -7.67 14.22
C ALA A 142 -6.84 -6.99 13.44
N THR A 143 -5.64 -7.51 13.56
CA THR A 143 -4.45 -6.97 12.90
C THR A 143 -3.75 -8.04 12.11
N SER A 144 -3.34 -7.73 10.89
CA SER A 144 -2.53 -8.58 10.05
C SER A 144 -1.46 -7.76 9.35
N ALA A 145 -0.27 -8.34 9.18
CA ALA A 145 0.80 -7.74 8.41
C ALA A 145 1.47 -8.80 7.54
N THR A 146 1.77 -8.45 6.31
CA THR A 146 2.58 -9.28 5.42
C THR A 146 3.62 -8.42 4.71
N GLY A 147 4.74 -9.01 4.36
CA GLY A 147 5.79 -8.33 3.64
C GLY A 147 6.57 -9.30 2.76
N VAL A 148 7.07 -8.80 1.66
CA VAL A 148 8.05 -9.49 0.79
C VAL A 148 9.22 -8.56 0.57
N ALA A 149 10.41 -9.04 0.87
CA ALA A 149 11.65 -8.38 0.49
C ALA A 149 12.24 -9.07 -0.74
N SER A 150 12.73 -8.26 -1.66
CA SER A 150 13.56 -8.60 -2.81
C SER A 150 12.97 -9.49 -3.91
N LEU A 151 12.43 -8.84 -4.90
CA LEU A 151 12.23 -9.38 -6.24
C LEU A 151 13.05 -8.52 -7.21
N ALA A 152 13.90 -9.13 -8.03
CA ALA A 152 14.58 -8.41 -9.10
C ALA A 152 13.58 -8.02 -10.20
N VAL A 153 13.63 -6.77 -10.66
CA VAL A 153 12.72 -6.26 -11.70
C VAL A 153 13.48 -5.94 -12.97
N THR A 154 13.10 -6.61 -14.03
CA THR A 154 13.46 -6.23 -15.39
C THR A 154 12.21 -6.18 -16.27
N PRO A 155 11.98 -5.15 -17.06
CA PRO A 155 12.79 -3.95 -17.30
C PRO A 155 12.57 -2.88 -16.20
N GLY A 156 13.57 -1.98 -16.03
CA GLY A 156 13.57 -0.89 -15.07
C GLY A 156 12.35 0.04 -15.14
N VAL A 157 12.28 0.99 -14.21
CA VAL A 157 11.18 1.94 -14.14
C VAL A 157 11.30 2.96 -15.28
N ALA A 158 10.24 3.13 -16.05
CA ALA A 158 10.21 4.06 -17.18
C ALA A 158 9.32 5.28 -16.93
N THR A 159 8.22 5.14 -16.18
CA THR A 159 7.22 6.20 -16.05
C THR A 159 6.66 6.36 -14.64
N SER A 160 6.48 5.28 -13.89
CA SER A 160 5.79 5.35 -12.60
C SER A 160 5.97 4.11 -11.74
N ILE A 161 5.78 4.30 -10.44
CA ILE A 161 5.54 3.23 -9.47
C ILE A 161 4.23 3.50 -8.73
N GLY A 162 3.62 2.47 -8.14
CA GLY A 162 2.36 2.66 -7.42
C GLY A 162 1.94 1.50 -6.55
N ILE A 163 0.92 1.77 -5.74
CA ILE A 163 0.22 0.81 -4.90
C ILE A 163 -1.24 0.81 -5.27
N THR A 164 -1.82 -0.35 -5.49
CA THR A 164 -3.27 -0.55 -5.56
C THR A 164 -3.70 -1.50 -4.44
N LEU A 165 -4.66 -1.06 -3.64
CA LEU A 165 -5.33 -1.86 -2.62
C LEU A 165 -6.72 -2.22 -3.13
N SER A 166 -7.11 -3.49 -2.98
CA SER A 166 -8.45 -3.98 -3.34
C SER A 166 -8.96 -4.95 -2.27
N PHE A 167 -10.02 -4.59 -1.55
CA PHE A 167 -10.53 -5.36 -0.43
C PHE A 167 -12.02 -5.19 -0.24
N THR A 168 -12.62 -6.10 0.52
CA THR A 168 -13.99 -5.99 1.03
C THR A 168 -13.97 -5.74 2.53
N LEU A 169 -14.93 -4.97 3.00
CA LEU A 169 -15.13 -4.65 4.43
C LEU A 169 -16.59 -4.87 4.80
N SER A 170 -16.81 -5.55 5.92
CA SER A 170 -18.15 -5.82 6.46
C SER A 170 -18.93 -4.54 6.76
N ALA A 171 -20.23 -4.68 6.88
CA ALA A 171 -21.19 -3.60 7.11
C ALA A 171 -20.91 -2.83 8.41
N GLY A 172 -20.81 -1.53 8.34
CA GLY A 172 -20.66 -0.64 9.50
C GLY A 172 -19.28 -0.66 10.16
N ASP A 173 -18.29 -1.32 9.56
CA ASP A 173 -16.95 -1.50 10.13
C ASP A 173 -15.92 -0.54 9.53
N SER A 174 -14.77 -0.44 10.19
CA SER A 174 -13.65 0.39 9.74
C SER A 174 -12.38 -0.43 9.55
N ALA A 175 -11.52 0.05 8.64
CA ALA A 175 -10.21 -0.52 8.37
C ALA A 175 -9.16 0.58 8.22
N GLY A 176 -8.07 0.44 8.99
CA GLY A 176 -6.84 1.20 8.81
C GLY A 176 -5.81 0.34 8.08
N ILE A 177 -5.26 0.85 6.99
CA ILE A 177 -4.32 0.13 6.15
C ILE A 177 -3.07 0.98 5.96
N THR A 178 -1.92 0.42 6.32
CA THR A 178 -0.60 0.99 6.02
C THR A 178 0.08 0.11 5.01
N SER A 179 0.60 0.69 3.94
CA SER A 179 1.33 -0.06 2.92
C SER A 179 2.54 0.70 2.40
N ARG A 180 3.54 -0.02 1.93
CA ARG A 180 4.77 0.51 1.35
C ARG A 180 5.13 -0.27 0.10
N PHE A 181 5.62 0.44 -0.89
CA PHE A 181 6.27 -0.07 -2.08
C PHE A 181 7.55 0.73 -2.31
N GLU A 182 8.67 0.05 -2.42
CA GLU A 182 9.98 0.66 -2.56
C GLU A 182 10.79 -0.11 -3.61
N ILE A 183 11.50 0.62 -4.40
CA ILE A 183 12.47 0.09 -5.35
C ILE A 183 13.84 0.58 -4.91
N VAL A 184 14.72 -0.34 -4.56
CA VAL A 184 16.08 -0.05 -4.13
C VAL A 184 17.02 -0.33 -5.29
N PRO A 185 17.70 0.68 -5.85
CA PRO A 185 18.75 0.43 -6.82
C PRO A 185 19.84 -0.45 -6.20
N GLU A 186 20.21 -1.54 -6.86
CA GLU A 186 21.34 -2.33 -6.39
C GLU A 186 22.63 -1.49 -6.46
N PRO A 187 23.44 -1.47 -5.38
CA PRO A 187 24.74 -0.81 -5.44
C PRO A 187 25.55 -1.51 -6.54
N SER A 188 25.91 -0.74 -7.57
CA SER A 188 26.62 -1.28 -8.72
C SER A 188 27.85 -2.06 -8.24
N LEU A 189 27.89 -3.36 -8.54
CA LEU A 189 29.05 -4.23 -8.26
C LEU A 189 30.37 -3.60 -8.72
N GLY A 190 30.31 -2.72 -9.74
CA GLY A 190 31.46 -1.94 -10.21
C GLY A 190 32.02 -1.00 -9.16
N LEU A 191 31.19 -0.35 -8.33
CA LEU A 191 31.66 0.55 -7.27
C LEU A 191 32.31 -0.24 -6.12
N LEU A 192 31.77 -1.40 -5.78
CA LEU A 192 32.31 -2.32 -4.79
C LEU A 192 33.64 -2.94 -5.26
N LEU A 193 33.75 -3.33 -6.53
CA LEU A 193 34.98 -3.84 -7.12
C LEU A 193 36.07 -2.76 -7.21
N LEU A 194 35.71 -1.53 -7.60
CA LEU A 194 36.65 -0.41 -7.61
C LEU A 194 37.15 -0.07 -6.20
N SER A 195 36.28 0.00 -5.20
CA SER A 195 36.68 0.27 -3.82
C SER A 195 37.56 -0.84 -3.24
N GLY A 196 37.25 -2.10 -3.53
CA GLY A 196 38.07 -3.25 -3.18
C GLY A 196 39.45 -3.23 -3.85
N LEU A 197 39.52 -2.84 -5.14
CA LEU A 197 40.77 -2.73 -5.87
C LEU A 197 41.66 -1.62 -5.34
N PHE A 198 41.07 -0.45 -5.00
CA PHE A 198 41.82 0.66 -4.38
C PHE A 198 42.34 0.28 -2.99
N ALA A 199 41.56 -0.43 -2.19
CA ALA A 199 42.00 -0.93 -0.89
C ALA A 199 43.16 -1.94 -1.03
N ALA A 200 43.11 -2.85 -2.00
CA ALA A 200 44.17 -3.82 -2.26
C ALA A 200 45.47 -3.16 -2.75
N ILE A 201 45.38 -2.07 -3.52
CA ILE A 201 46.55 -1.31 -3.98
C ILE A 201 47.18 -0.51 -2.83
N ALA A 202 46.35 0.06 -1.93
CA ALA A 202 46.84 0.81 -0.78
C ALA A 202 47.55 -0.08 0.24
N LEU A 203 47.16 -1.33 0.40
CA LEU A 203 47.79 -2.29 1.30
C LEU A 203 49.11 -2.88 0.78
N ARG A 204 49.44 -2.66 -0.50
CA ARG A 204 50.72 -3.11 -1.10
C ARG A 204 51.85 -2.09 -1.03
N ARG A 205 51.64 -0.93 -0.43
CA ARG A 205 52.67 0.07 -0.16
C ARG A 205 53.02 0.05 1.32
#